data_765d89d79d755bc44d9abe61a6c4ddc2
#
_entry.id   765d89d79d755bc44d9abe61a6c4ddc2
#
_cell.length_a   1.000
_cell.length_b   1.000
_cell.length_c   1.000
_cell.angle_alpha   90.00
_cell.angle_beta   90.00
_cell.angle_gamma   90.00
#
_symmetry.space_group_name_H-M   'P 1'
#
loop_
_entity.id
_entity.type
_entity.pdbx_description
1 polymer ?
#
loop_
_entity_poly.entity_id
_entity_poly.type
_entity_poly.pdbx_seq_one_letter_code
_entity_poly.pdbx_strand_id
1 'polypeptide(L)'
;MNAPTERGLFALLLLNVALQVFDGVATYHGLRLGFEEGNPLLVQAIMLVGPAAALVLTKLYACGCLLGVWHVRRARLALPAFVLIAAIYATCSLAPWSAALAQAQFDRLELAQLL
;
A
#
# COMPACT_ATOMS: atom_id res chain seq x y z
N MET A 1 4.81 -0.93 31.31
CA MET A 1 4.12 -0.60 30.04
C MET A 1 3.06 -1.66 29.81
N ASN A 2 1.81 -1.22 29.67
CA ASN A 2 0.69 -2.16 29.49
C ASN A 2 0.77 -2.84 28.12
N ALA A 3 0.39 -4.11 28.07
CA ALA A 3 0.27 -4.81 26.79
C ALA A 3 -0.80 -4.12 25.94
N PRO A 4 -0.61 -4.01 24.62
CA PRO A 4 -1.64 -3.47 23.75
C PRO A 4 -2.90 -4.32 23.80
N THR A 5 -4.07 -3.69 23.73
CA THR A 5 -5.33 -4.42 23.71
C THR A 5 -5.50 -5.14 22.38
N GLU A 6 -6.25 -6.24 22.35
CA GLU A 6 -6.57 -6.93 21.10
C GLU A 6 -7.33 -6.01 20.12
N ARG A 7 -8.16 -5.11 20.64
CA ARG A 7 -8.83 -4.08 19.82
C ARG A 7 -7.83 -3.16 19.13
N GLY A 8 -6.80 -2.71 19.86
CA GLY A 8 -5.74 -1.88 19.29
C GLY A 8 -4.95 -2.59 18.22
N LEU A 9 -4.59 -3.85 18.46
CA LEU A 9 -3.89 -4.69 17.48
C LEU A 9 -4.76 -4.97 16.25
N PHE A 10 -6.06 -5.22 16.45
CA PHE A 10 -6.99 -5.42 15.36
C PHE A 10 -7.15 -4.15 14.52
N ALA A 11 -7.23 -2.98 15.16
CA ALA A 11 -7.26 -1.71 14.45
C ALA A 11 -6.01 -1.49 13.61
N LEU A 12 -4.82 -1.85 14.13
CA LEU A 12 -3.57 -1.79 13.37
C LEU A 12 -3.56 -2.77 12.20
N LEU A 13 -4.10 -3.97 12.37
CA LEU A 13 -4.25 -4.92 11.27
C LEU A 13 -5.12 -4.32 10.17
N LEU A 14 -6.29 -3.77 10.53
CA LEU A 14 -7.20 -3.15 9.56
C LEU A 14 -6.55 -1.96 8.86
N LEU A 15 -5.83 -1.11 9.59
CA LEU A 15 -5.09 0.00 9.00
C LEU A 15 -4.06 -0.49 7.99
N ASN A 16 -3.29 -1.51 8.34
CA ASN A 16 -2.29 -2.08 7.44
C ASN A 16 -2.92 -2.69 6.18
N VAL A 17 -4.03 -3.40 6.34
CA VAL A 17 -4.76 -3.95 5.18
C VAL A 17 -5.30 -2.82 4.29
N ALA A 18 -5.86 -1.77 4.89
CA ALA A 18 -6.34 -0.62 4.13
C ALA A 18 -5.21 0.07 3.36
N LEU A 19 -4.02 0.20 3.96
CA LEU A 19 -2.84 0.74 3.28
C LEU A 19 -2.41 -0.14 2.11
N GLN A 20 -2.49 -1.46 2.23
CA GLN A 20 -2.20 -2.38 1.13
C GLN A 20 -3.20 -2.21 -0.03
N VAL A 21 -4.48 -2.10 0.28
CA VAL A 21 -5.52 -1.87 -0.73
C VAL A 21 -5.30 -0.52 -1.41
N PHE A 22 -5.04 0.53 -0.64
CA PHE A 22 -4.73 1.85 -1.20
C PHE A 22 -3.53 1.79 -2.13
N ASP A 23 -2.42 1.18 -1.70
CA ASP A 23 -1.21 1.09 -2.50
C ASP A 23 -1.48 0.33 -3.81
N GLY A 24 -2.21 -0.77 -3.75
CA GLY A 24 -2.56 -1.53 -4.95
C GLY A 24 -3.41 -0.73 -5.94
N VAL A 25 -4.45 -0.06 -5.46
CA VAL A 25 -5.33 0.76 -6.29
C VAL A 25 -4.58 1.97 -6.86
N ALA A 26 -3.83 2.67 -6.02
CA ALA A 26 -3.06 3.84 -6.45
C ALA A 26 -1.99 3.47 -7.47
N THR A 27 -1.27 2.37 -7.27
CA THR A 27 -0.26 1.89 -8.19
C THR A 27 -0.89 1.51 -9.53
N TYR A 28 -1.98 0.76 -9.53
CA TYR A 28 -2.67 0.39 -10.76
C TYR A 28 -3.15 1.63 -11.53
N HIS A 29 -3.78 2.57 -10.83
CA HIS A 29 -4.24 3.81 -11.44
C HIS A 29 -3.08 4.66 -11.95
N GLY A 30 -2.00 4.77 -11.17
CA GLY A 30 -0.80 5.49 -11.56
C GLY A 30 -0.13 4.91 -12.80
N LEU A 31 -0.04 3.58 -12.88
CA LEU A 31 0.52 2.91 -14.07
C LEU A 31 -0.33 3.21 -15.32
N ARG A 32 -1.65 3.28 -15.19
CA ARG A 32 -2.54 3.63 -16.29
C ARG A 32 -2.38 5.10 -16.72
N LEU A 33 -1.96 5.97 -15.80
CA LEU A 33 -1.68 7.38 -16.11
C LEU A 33 -0.26 7.59 -16.66
N GLY A 34 0.56 6.54 -16.76
CA GLY A 34 1.91 6.60 -17.32
C GLY A 34 3.01 6.76 -16.29
N PHE A 35 2.71 6.69 -14.99
CA PHE A 35 3.75 6.67 -13.96
C PHE A 35 4.54 5.37 -14.03
N GLU A 36 5.83 5.45 -13.74
CA GLU A 36 6.70 4.27 -13.71
C GLU A 36 6.67 3.62 -12.33
N GLU A 37 6.80 2.28 -12.32
CA GLU A 37 6.92 1.52 -11.08
C GLU A 37 8.36 1.54 -10.60
N GLY A 38 8.56 1.93 -9.33
CA GLY A 38 9.89 2.00 -8.71
C GLY A 38 10.38 0.69 -8.11
N ASN A 39 9.52 -0.31 -7.91
CA ASN A 39 9.91 -1.59 -7.31
C ASN A 39 10.31 -2.58 -8.39
N PRO A 40 11.61 -2.97 -8.48
CA PRO A 40 12.07 -3.86 -9.56
C PRO A 40 11.43 -5.25 -9.51
N LEU A 41 11.08 -5.77 -8.34
CA LEU A 41 10.38 -7.06 -8.24
C LEU A 41 8.98 -6.98 -8.82
N LEU A 42 8.27 -5.88 -8.56
CA LEU A 42 6.94 -5.67 -9.12
C LEU A 42 7.01 -5.44 -10.62
N VAL A 43 8.02 -4.73 -11.11
CA VAL A 43 8.25 -4.57 -12.57
C VAL A 43 8.37 -5.93 -13.24
N GLN A 44 9.18 -6.84 -12.67
CA GLN A 44 9.34 -8.19 -13.24
C GLN A 44 8.04 -8.98 -13.20
N ALA A 45 7.29 -8.90 -12.10
CA ALA A 45 5.98 -9.56 -11.99
C ALA A 45 5.00 -9.03 -13.05
N ILE A 46 4.97 -7.71 -13.26
CA ILE A 46 4.13 -7.08 -14.28
C ILE A 46 4.49 -7.59 -15.69
N MET A 47 5.78 -7.74 -15.97
CA MET A 47 6.24 -8.27 -17.25
C MET A 47 5.82 -9.71 -17.46
N LEU A 48 5.74 -10.51 -16.39
CA LEU A 48 5.42 -11.94 -16.48
C LEU A 48 3.91 -12.20 -16.57
N VAL A 49 3.11 -11.52 -15.78
CA VAL A 49 1.67 -11.82 -15.61
C VAL A 49 0.75 -10.63 -15.87
N GLY A 50 1.30 -9.48 -16.22
CA GLY A 50 0.53 -8.25 -16.41
C GLY A 50 0.32 -7.44 -15.13
N PRO A 51 -0.05 -6.14 -15.26
CA PRO A 51 -0.12 -5.25 -14.10
C PRO A 51 -1.19 -5.63 -13.09
N ALA A 52 -2.41 -5.96 -13.54
CA ALA A 52 -3.50 -6.29 -12.62
C ALA A 52 -3.20 -7.55 -11.81
N ALA A 53 -2.78 -8.63 -12.49
CA ALA A 53 -2.47 -9.89 -11.82
C ALA A 53 -1.27 -9.75 -10.90
N ALA A 54 -0.22 -9.03 -11.30
CA ALA A 54 0.96 -8.80 -10.47
C ALA A 54 0.58 -8.05 -9.19
N LEU A 55 -0.22 -7.00 -9.28
CA LEU A 55 -0.66 -6.23 -8.11
C LEU A 55 -1.53 -7.06 -7.18
N VAL A 56 -2.49 -7.80 -7.71
CA VAL A 56 -3.35 -8.68 -6.90
C VAL A 56 -2.51 -9.71 -6.16
N LEU A 57 -1.59 -10.38 -6.85
CA LEU A 57 -0.75 -11.43 -6.24
C LEU A 57 0.15 -10.86 -5.17
N THR A 58 0.81 -9.71 -5.41
CA THR A 58 1.69 -9.09 -4.41
C THR A 58 0.91 -8.59 -3.20
N LYS A 59 -0.29 -8.05 -3.40
CA LYS A 59 -1.13 -7.59 -2.28
C LYS A 59 -1.73 -8.74 -1.48
N LEU A 60 -2.10 -9.83 -2.12
CA LEU A 60 -2.51 -11.04 -1.42
C LEU A 60 -1.37 -11.60 -0.57
N TYR A 61 -0.16 -11.61 -1.10
CA TYR A 61 1.02 -12.03 -0.34
C TYR A 61 1.25 -11.12 0.86
N ALA A 62 1.20 -9.79 0.67
CA ALA A 62 1.38 -8.81 1.75
C ALA A 62 0.31 -8.98 2.85
N CYS A 63 -0.95 -9.13 2.45
CA CYS A 63 -2.05 -9.36 3.39
C CYS A 63 -1.89 -10.69 4.12
N GLY A 64 -1.40 -11.74 3.43
CA GLY A 64 -1.08 -13.02 4.05
C GLY A 64 0.00 -12.87 5.13
N CYS A 65 1.03 -12.07 4.87
CA CYS A 65 2.06 -11.76 5.87
C CYS A 65 1.47 -11.01 7.08
N LEU A 66 0.57 -10.04 6.84
CA LEU A 66 -0.11 -9.32 7.92
C LEU A 66 -0.97 -10.25 8.77
N LEU A 67 -1.68 -11.20 8.15
CA LEU A 67 -2.44 -12.21 8.87
C LEU A 67 -1.53 -13.14 9.65
N GLY A 68 -0.34 -13.45 9.13
CA GLY A 68 0.68 -14.20 9.86
C GLY A 68 1.13 -13.47 11.13
N VAL A 69 1.37 -12.16 11.04
CA VAL A 69 1.71 -11.34 12.21
C VAL A 69 0.53 -11.31 13.18
N TRP A 70 -0.70 -11.22 12.69
CA TRP A 70 -1.90 -11.29 13.52
C TRP A 70 -2.00 -12.64 14.26
N HIS A 71 -1.67 -13.73 13.58
CA HIS A 71 -1.66 -15.06 14.18
C HIS A 71 -0.70 -15.15 15.37
N VAL A 72 0.44 -14.46 15.28
CA VAL A 72 1.43 -14.38 16.36
C VAL A 72 1.35 -13.06 17.14
N ARG A 73 0.19 -12.44 17.20
CA ARG A 73 -0.01 -11.09 17.77
C ARG A 73 0.38 -10.95 19.24
N ARG A 74 0.47 -12.06 19.96
CA ARG A 74 0.92 -12.07 21.35
C ARG A 74 2.43 -12.02 21.47
N ALA A 75 3.15 -12.23 20.36
CA ALA A 75 4.60 -12.13 20.35
C ALA A 75 5.03 -10.67 20.60
N ARG A 76 6.19 -10.55 21.22
CA ARG A 76 6.76 -9.28 21.65
C ARG A 76 6.97 -8.29 20.50
N LEU A 77 7.27 -8.80 19.30
CA LEU A 77 7.57 -7.99 18.13
C LEU A 77 6.36 -7.72 17.23
N ALA A 78 5.18 -8.25 17.56
CA ALA A 78 3.99 -8.09 16.73
C ALA A 78 3.55 -6.62 16.63
N LEU A 79 3.46 -5.92 17.76
CA LEU A 79 3.09 -4.50 17.77
C LEU A 79 4.11 -3.63 17.01
N PRO A 80 5.43 -3.73 17.29
CA PRO A 80 6.41 -3.00 16.51
C PRO A 80 6.35 -3.33 15.01
N ALA A 81 6.09 -4.57 14.63
CA ALA A 81 5.97 -4.96 13.22
C ALA A 81 4.79 -4.27 12.55
N PHE A 82 3.60 -4.26 13.16
CA PHE A 82 2.45 -3.56 12.61
C PHE A 82 2.69 -2.06 12.48
N VAL A 83 3.27 -1.42 13.51
CA VAL A 83 3.57 0.01 13.49
C VAL A 83 4.58 0.34 12.40
N LEU A 84 5.65 -0.45 12.29
CA LEU A 84 6.69 -0.22 11.29
C LEU A 84 6.14 -0.36 9.87
N ILE A 85 5.39 -1.42 9.60
CA ILE A 85 4.79 -1.63 8.27
C ILE A 85 3.84 -0.49 7.93
N ALA A 86 2.98 -0.07 8.86
CA ALA A 86 2.08 1.05 8.66
C ALA A 86 2.83 2.36 8.37
N ALA A 87 3.91 2.63 9.12
CA ALA A 87 4.73 3.82 8.90
C ALA A 87 5.40 3.81 7.53
N ILE A 88 5.93 2.67 7.09
CA ILE A 88 6.55 2.52 5.78
C ILE A 88 5.52 2.81 4.67
N TYR A 89 4.34 2.19 4.72
CA TYR A 89 3.33 2.40 3.69
C TYR A 89 2.72 3.80 3.73
N ALA A 90 2.56 4.40 4.91
CA ALA A 90 2.07 5.78 5.02
C ALA A 90 3.07 6.78 4.40
N THR A 91 4.36 6.60 4.63
CA THR A 91 5.39 7.53 4.15
C THR A 91 5.84 7.24 2.73
N CYS A 92 5.94 5.96 2.34
CA CYS A 92 6.50 5.55 1.04
C CYS A 92 5.43 5.31 -0.03
N SER A 93 4.17 5.19 0.34
CA SER A 93 3.07 4.92 -0.58
C SER A 93 1.94 5.94 -0.46
N LEU A 94 1.29 6.03 0.71
CA LEU A 94 0.13 6.91 0.90
C LEU A 94 0.44 8.37 0.56
N ALA A 95 1.50 8.94 1.15
CA ALA A 95 1.86 10.33 0.93
C ALA A 95 2.35 10.59 -0.52
N PRO A 96 3.31 9.82 -1.07
CA PRO A 96 3.76 10.06 -2.45
C PRO A 96 2.67 9.83 -3.50
N TRP A 97 1.88 8.77 -3.38
CA TRP A 97 0.81 8.51 -4.33
C TRP A 97 -0.30 9.54 -4.26
N SER A 98 -0.68 9.97 -3.05
CA SER A 98 -1.68 11.03 -2.88
C SER A 98 -1.22 12.34 -3.53
N ALA A 99 0.05 12.71 -3.34
CA ALA A 99 0.62 13.90 -3.96
C ALA A 99 0.68 13.77 -5.49
N ALA A 100 1.14 12.63 -6.00
CA ALA A 100 1.28 12.40 -7.45
C ALA A 100 -0.08 12.40 -8.15
N LEU A 101 -1.08 11.73 -7.59
CA LEU A 101 -2.42 11.67 -8.17
C LEU A 101 -3.14 13.01 -8.08
N ALA A 102 -2.95 13.75 -6.98
CA ALA A 102 -3.50 15.10 -6.84
C ALA A 102 -2.89 16.05 -7.88
N GLN A 103 -1.58 15.98 -8.10
CA GLN A 103 -0.91 16.79 -9.11
C GLN A 103 -1.40 16.46 -10.52
N ALA A 104 -1.55 15.19 -10.84
CA ALA A 104 -2.08 14.75 -12.13
C ALA A 104 -3.49 15.26 -12.36
N GLN A 105 -4.34 15.24 -11.33
CA GLN A 105 -5.70 15.78 -11.41
C GLN A 105 -5.68 17.29 -11.65
N PHE A 106 -4.83 18.03 -10.94
CA PHE A 106 -4.67 19.47 -11.10
C PHE A 106 -4.22 19.83 -12.52
N ASP A 107 -3.22 19.11 -13.04
CA ASP A 107 -2.70 19.33 -14.41
C ASP A 107 -3.79 19.10 -15.45
N ARG A 108 -4.65 18.10 -15.27
CA ARG A 108 -5.77 17.83 -16.17
C ARG A 108 -6.81 18.95 -16.17
N LEU A 109 -7.12 19.49 -14.98
CA LEU A 109 -8.07 20.60 -14.85
C LEU A 109 -7.51 21.87 -15.49
N GLU A 110 -6.22 22.15 -15.29
CA GLU A 110 -5.55 23.30 -15.88
C GLU A 110 -5.56 23.22 -17.42
N LEU A 111 -5.26 22.05 -17.97
CA LEU A 111 -5.30 21.80 -19.41
C LEU A 111 -6.70 22.01 -19.98
N ALA A 112 -7.73 21.57 -19.28
CA ALA A 112 -9.12 21.74 -19.69
C ALA A 112 -9.53 23.20 -19.74
N GLN A 113 -8.98 24.06 -18.87
CA GLN A 113 -9.24 25.50 -18.89
C GLN A 113 -8.58 26.21 -20.06
N LEU A 114 -7.48 25.66 -20.58
CA LEU A 114 -6.76 26.23 -21.73
C LEU A 114 -7.40 25.87 -23.07
N LEU A 115 -8.24 24.86 -23.11
CA LEU A 115 -8.95 24.40 -24.30
C LEU A 115 -10.34 25.00 -24.39
#